data_1f3878d43db6090db3702e2882391241
#
_entry.id   1f3878d43db6090db3702e2882391241
#
_cell.length_a   1.000
_cell.length_b   1.000
_cell.length_c   1.000
_cell.angle_alpha   90.00
_cell.angle_beta   90.00
_cell.angle_gamma   90.00
#
_symmetry.space_group_name_H-M   'P 1'
#
loop_
_entity.id
_entity.type
_entity.pdbx_description
1 polymer ?
#
loop_
_entity_poly.entity_id
_entity_poly.type
_entity_poly.pdbx_seq_one_letter_code
_entity_poly.pdbx_strand_id
1 'polypeptide(L)'
;MMVKLDKALPKDLRILQAAEKIFSMYGYEKATLDEIIALADVGKGTVYKYFGNKEQLFYKLVAEKNKPFVKRLRQAVVGKSSLKEKMYAYFCEFVRFYYENSALWQIICFEMLGASNACRVQKVDGVYRVLPRYSQIQISAELEEQILRYHELLQQEYEILEEIISEGFTSGQLKGTGDLETSSKYIFFGVAMSIFNPTQSLKQKMQAEKAAEIIVDRYLFGESVPGMLKETSL
;
A
#
# COMPACT_ATOMS: atom_id res chain seq x y z
N MET A 1 -15.76 1.53 -23.49
CA MET A 1 -16.33 0.18 -23.69
C MET A 1 -16.69 -0.39 -22.33
N MET A 2 -17.97 -0.52 -21.98
CA MET A 2 -18.41 -1.09 -20.69
C MET A 2 -18.01 -2.57 -20.65
N VAL A 3 -17.05 -2.92 -19.83
CA VAL A 3 -16.73 -4.32 -19.55
C VAL A 3 -17.94 -4.93 -18.84
N LYS A 4 -18.61 -5.87 -19.50
CA LYS A 4 -19.70 -6.63 -18.87
C LYS A 4 -19.10 -7.48 -17.76
N LEU A 5 -19.66 -7.33 -16.55
CA LEU A 5 -19.32 -8.23 -15.45
C LEU A 5 -19.86 -9.63 -15.74
N ASP A 6 -19.12 -10.63 -15.30
CA ASP A 6 -19.54 -12.02 -15.47
C ASP A 6 -20.76 -12.31 -14.58
N LYS A 7 -21.92 -12.53 -15.20
CA LYS A 7 -23.18 -12.82 -14.49
C LYS A 7 -23.18 -14.20 -13.79
N ALA A 8 -22.24 -15.08 -14.11
CA ALA A 8 -22.11 -16.38 -13.46
C ALA A 8 -21.46 -16.29 -12.07
N LEU A 9 -20.79 -15.17 -11.76
CA LEU A 9 -20.19 -14.97 -10.44
C LEU A 9 -21.24 -14.79 -9.35
N PRO A 10 -20.94 -15.24 -8.10
CA PRO A 10 -21.70 -14.92 -6.91
C PRO A 10 -21.96 -13.41 -6.76
N LYS A 11 -23.09 -13.03 -6.18
CA LYS A 11 -23.51 -11.62 -6.07
C LYS A 11 -22.51 -10.74 -5.34
N ASP A 12 -21.91 -11.24 -4.28
CA ASP A 12 -20.88 -10.54 -3.50
C ASP A 12 -19.63 -10.25 -4.33
N LEU A 13 -19.15 -11.21 -5.12
CA LEU A 13 -18.01 -11.00 -6.03
C LEU A 13 -18.34 -10.04 -7.17
N ARG A 14 -19.57 -10.09 -7.72
CA ARG A 14 -20.00 -9.09 -8.72
C ARG A 14 -20.02 -7.68 -8.15
N ILE A 15 -20.50 -7.52 -6.89
CA ILE A 15 -20.50 -6.23 -6.20
C ILE A 15 -19.07 -5.73 -6.01
N LEU A 16 -18.15 -6.59 -5.56
CA LEU A 16 -16.73 -6.22 -5.38
C LEU A 16 -16.07 -5.82 -6.71
N GLN A 17 -16.31 -6.54 -7.80
CA GLN A 17 -15.80 -6.16 -9.12
C GLN A 17 -16.37 -4.84 -9.63
N ALA A 18 -17.67 -4.60 -9.42
CA ALA A 18 -18.30 -3.32 -9.75
C ALA A 18 -17.72 -2.18 -8.91
N ALA A 19 -17.55 -2.41 -7.61
CA ALA A 19 -16.97 -1.46 -6.68
C ALA A 19 -15.53 -1.10 -7.08
N GLU A 20 -14.69 -2.08 -7.38
CA GLU A 20 -13.33 -1.85 -7.86
C GLU A 20 -13.31 -0.91 -9.06
N LYS A 21 -14.18 -1.16 -10.03
CA LYS A 21 -14.24 -0.35 -11.24
C LYS A 21 -14.69 1.08 -10.96
N ILE A 22 -15.77 1.23 -10.18
CA ILE A 22 -16.34 2.55 -9.87
C ILE A 22 -15.36 3.37 -9.02
N PHE A 23 -14.78 2.78 -7.97
CA PHE A 23 -13.78 3.46 -7.15
C PHE A 23 -12.52 3.83 -7.96
N SER A 24 -12.04 2.94 -8.82
CA SER A 24 -10.87 3.23 -9.67
C SER A 24 -11.12 4.35 -10.69
N MET A 25 -12.36 4.53 -11.15
CA MET A 25 -12.72 5.56 -12.14
C MET A 25 -12.98 6.93 -11.51
N TYR A 26 -13.62 6.96 -10.34
CA TYR A 26 -14.15 8.19 -9.76
C TYR A 26 -13.51 8.60 -8.43
N GLY A 27 -12.65 7.76 -7.84
CA GLY A 27 -12.17 7.91 -6.47
C GLY A 27 -13.25 7.54 -5.45
N TYR A 28 -12.90 7.59 -4.15
CA TYR A 28 -13.82 7.21 -3.10
C TYR A 28 -14.97 8.20 -2.94
N GLU A 29 -14.66 9.52 -2.89
CA GLU A 29 -15.66 10.56 -2.60
C GLU A 29 -16.80 10.60 -3.63
N LYS A 30 -16.46 10.57 -4.92
CA LYS A 30 -17.44 10.70 -6.02
C LYS A 30 -18.17 9.41 -6.35
N ALA A 31 -17.60 8.24 -6.01
CA ALA A 31 -18.26 6.96 -6.24
C ALA A 31 -19.52 6.82 -5.40
N THR A 32 -20.60 6.30 -5.97
CA THR A 32 -21.86 6.06 -5.28
C THR A 32 -22.25 4.59 -5.23
N LEU A 33 -22.95 4.18 -4.17
CA LEU A 33 -23.47 2.80 -4.10
C LEU A 33 -24.49 2.53 -5.23
N ASP A 34 -25.25 3.52 -5.66
CA ASP A 34 -26.25 3.31 -6.72
C ASP A 34 -25.58 3.00 -8.08
N GLU A 35 -24.43 3.62 -8.40
CA GLU A 35 -23.61 3.25 -9.58
C GLU A 35 -23.05 1.84 -9.48
N ILE A 36 -22.59 1.45 -8.29
CA ILE A 36 -22.07 0.10 -8.04
C ILE A 36 -23.18 -0.93 -8.18
N ILE A 37 -24.37 -0.67 -7.60
CA ILE A 37 -25.57 -1.50 -7.70
C ILE A 37 -25.96 -1.71 -9.16
N ALA A 38 -26.04 -0.62 -9.93
CA ALA A 38 -26.39 -0.65 -11.34
C ALA A 38 -25.38 -1.47 -12.16
N LEU A 39 -24.08 -1.25 -11.93
CA LEU A 39 -23.02 -1.99 -12.63
C LEU A 39 -23.00 -3.46 -12.26
N ALA A 40 -23.20 -3.80 -10.96
CA ALA A 40 -23.22 -5.17 -10.48
C ALA A 40 -24.47 -5.97 -10.92
N ASP A 41 -25.51 -5.29 -11.42
CA ASP A 41 -26.80 -5.88 -11.76
C ASP A 41 -27.40 -6.67 -10.59
N VAL A 42 -27.53 -5.99 -9.44
CA VAL A 42 -28.08 -6.55 -8.19
C VAL A 42 -29.11 -5.62 -7.58
N GLY A 43 -29.99 -6.15 -6.75
CA GLY A 43 -30.93 -5.33 -5.98
C GLY A 43 -30.23 -4.52 -4.88
N LYS A 44 -30.70 -3.29 -4.62
CA LYS A 44 -30.17 -2.40 -3.58
C LYS A 44 -30.04 -3.08 -2.21
N GLY A 45 -31.08 -3.78 -1.78
CA GLY A 45 -31.07 -4.56 -0.52
C GLY A 45 -29.97 -5.62 -0.43
N THR A 46 -29.53 -6.16 -1.58
CA THR A 46 -28.42 -7.11 -1.62
C THR A 46 -27.10 -6.47 -1.20
N VAL A 47 -26.80 -5.28 -1.71
CA VAL A 47 -25.54 -4.56 -1.38
C VAL A 47 -25.51 -4.20 0.09
N TYR A 48 -26.61 -3.65 0.62
CA TYR A 48 -26.70 -3.30 2.04
C TYR A 48 -26.61 -4.53 2.96
N LYS A 49 -27.17 -5.68 2.54
CA LYS A 49 -27.07 -6.93 3.29
C LYS A 49 -25.65 -7.46 3.38
N TYR A 50 -24.85 -7.38 2.30
CA TYR A 50 -23.49 -7.93 2.26
C TYR A 50 -22.45 -6.97 2.84
N PHE A 51 -22.63 -5.67 2.67
CA PHE A 51 -21.57 -4.69 2.91
C PHE A 51 -21.98 -3.53 3.85
N GLY A 52 -23.25 -3.33 4.11
CA GLY A 52 -23.76 -2.29 5.00
C GLY A 52 -23.69 -0.88 4.38
N ASN A 53 -22.52 -0.33 4.14
CA ASN A 53 -22.32 1.01 3.59
C ASN A 53 -21.13 1.07 2.61
N LYS A 54 -20.91 2.26 2.02
CA LYS A 54 -19.83 2.50 1.03
C LYS A 54 -18.45 2.26 1.63
N GLU A 55 -18.23 2.68 2.87
CA GLU A 55 -16.95 2.52 3.56
C GLU A 55 -16.61 1.05 3.80
N GLN A 56 -17.56 0.29 4.34
CA GLN A 56 -17.38 -1.13 4.57
C GLN A 56 -17.19 -1.92 3.27
N LEU A 57 -17.90 -1.54 2.19
CA LEU A 57 -17.68 -2.13 0.87
C LEU A 57 -16.27 -1.85 0.36
N PHE A 58 -15.79 -0.61 0.48
CA PHE A 58 -14.44 -0.24 0.05
C PHE A 58 -13.37 -0.97 0.88
N TYR A 59 -13.51 -0.98 2.20
CA TYR A 59 -12.60 -1.72 3.09
C TYR A 59 -12.55 -3.21 2.73
N LYS A 60 -13.71 -3.85 2.54
CA LYS A 60 -13.78 -5.26 2.16
C LYS A 60 -13.08 -5.52 0.84
N LEU A 61 -13.29 -4.66 -0.16
CA LEU A 61 -12.63 -4.76 -1.46
C LEU A 61 -11.11 -4.74 -1.33
N VAL A 62 -10.56 -3.76 -0.60
CA VAL A 62 -9.11 -3.63 -0.48
C VAL A 62 -8.51 -4.73 0.40
N ALA A 63 -9.20 -5.14 1.46
CA ALA A 63 -8.77 -6.26 2.32
C ALA A 63 -8.69 -7.59 1.55
N GLU A 64 -9.66 -7.88 0.67
CA GLU A 64 -9.64 -9.08 -0.19
C GLU A 64 -8.47 -9.07 -1.18
N LYS A 65 -7.99 -7.89 -1.62
CA LYS A 65 -6.80 -7.77 -2.46
C LYS A 65 -5.51 -7.82 -1.64
N ASN A 66 -5.51 -7.21 -0.46
CA ASN A 66 -4.32 -7.14 0.39
C ASN A 66 -3.89 -8.51 0.92
N LYS A 67 -4.83 -9.30 1.41
CA LYS A 67 -4.55 -10.60 2.02
C LYS A 67 -3.69 -11.54 1.14
N PRO A 68 -4.05 -11.83 -0.14
CA PRO A 68 -3.19 -12.63 -1.01
C PRO A 68 -1.87 -11.93 -1.35
N PHE A 69 -1.84 -10.61 -1.39
CA PHE A 69 -0.63 -9.84 -1.67
C PHE A 69 0.40 -9.99 -0.53
N VAL A 70 -0.01 -9.74 0.72
CA VAL A 70 0.86 -9.94 1.89
C VAL A 70 1.40 -11.37 1.94
N LYS A 71 0.57 -12.37 1.62
CA LYS A 71 1.02 -13.76 1.52
C LYS A 71 2.10 -13.94 0.45
N ARG A 72 1.95 -13.33 -0.74
CA ARG A 72 2.96 -13.39 -1.80
C ARG A 72 4.26 -12.69 -1.39
N LEU A 73 4.17 -11.50 -0.74
CA LEU A 73 5.35 -10.81 -0.21
C LEU A 73 6.15 -11.70 0.75
N ARG A 74 5.49 -12.32 1.73
CA ARG A 74 6.15 -13.25 2.65
C ARG A 74 6.76 -14.45 1.93
N GLN A 75 6.04 -15.04 0.98
CA GLN A 75 6.54 -16.18 0.20
C GLN A 75 7.74 -15.82 -0.68
N ALA A 76 7.75 -14.63 -1.27
CA ALA A 76 8.83 -14.18 -2.14
C ALA A 76 10.20 -14.11 -1.44
N VAL A 77 10.21 -13.76 -0.15
CA VAL A 77 11.45 -13.62 0.64
C VAL A 77 11.93 -14.92 1.28
N VAL A 78 11.08 -15.95 1.35
CA VAL A 78 11.44 -17.25 1.92
C VAL A 78 12.55 -17.90 1.07
N GLY A 79 13.56 -18.45 1.74
CA GLY A 79 14.68 -19.14 1.10
C GLY A 79 15.73 -18.23 0.45
N LYS A 80 15.57 -16.90 0.57
CA LYS A 80 16.60 -15.93 0.17
C LYS A 80 17.65 -15.80 1.27
N SER A 81 18.93 -15.82 0.89
CA SER A 81 20.05 -15.90 1.83
C SER A 81 20.69 -14.53 2.12
N SER A 82 20.59 -13.59 1.19
CA SER A 82 21.18 -12.25 1.34
C SER A 82 20.13 -11.17 1.46
N LEU A 83 20.50 -10.07 2.13
CA LEU A 83 19.69 -8.87 2.22
C LEU A 83 19.25 -8.36 0.82
N LYS A 84 20.21 -8.32 -0.12
CA LYS A 84 19.92 -7.87 -1.50
C LYS A 84 18.86 -8.75 -2.17
N GLU A 85 18.95 -10.07 -2.05
CA GLU A 85 17.97 -11.00 -2.62
C GLU A 85 16.59 -10.85 -1.99
N LYS A 86 16.52 -10.70 -0.66
CA LYS A 86 15.24 -10.48 0.06
C LYS A 86 14.58 -9.18 -0.37
N MET A 87 15.33 -8.09 -0.35
CA MET A 87 14.82 -6.78 -0.79
C MET A 87 14.37 -6.79 -2.25
N TYR A 88 15.15 -7.40 -3.14
CA TYR A 88 14.79 -7.52 -4.55
C TYR A 88 13.48 -8.29 -4.73
N ALA A 89 13.34 -9.46 -4.09
CA ALA A 89 12.14 -10.28 -4.17
C ALA A 89 10.90 -9.55 -3.62
N TYR A 90 11.06 -8.85 -2.49
CA TYR A 90 10.02 -8.01 -1.91
C TYR A 90 9.58 -6.92 -2.89
N PHE A 91 10.51 -6.13 -3.42
CA PHE A 91 10.16 -5.00 -4.30
C PHE A 91 9.65 -5.44 -5.67
N CYS A 92 10.02 -6.62 -6.19
CA CYS A 92 9.39 -7.17 -7.39
C CYS A 92 7.88 -7.38 -7.21
N GLU A 93 7.49 -8.04 -6.10
CA GLU A 93 6.07 -8.27 -5.79
C GLU A 93 5.35 -6.96 -5.46
N PHE A 94 6.01 -6.07 -4.69
CA PHE A 94 5.47 -4.77 -4.29
C PHE A 94 5.17 -3.89 -5.51
N VAL A 95 6.13 -3.68 -6.40
CA VAL A 95 5.97 -2.83 -7.58
C VAL A 95 4.89 -3.38 -8.50
N ARG A 96 4.87 -4.69 -8.72
CA ARG A 96 3.84 -5.35 -9.56
C ARG A 96 2.44 -5.10 -9.01
N PHE A 97 2.25 -5.37 -7.73
CA PHE A 97 0.94 -5.23 -7.09
C PHE A 97 0.46 -3.78 -7.04
N TYR A 98 1.33 -2.84 -6.62
CA TYR A 98 1.00 -1.42 -6.53
C TYR A 98 0.73 -0.81 -7.90
N TYR A 99 1.43 -1.25 -8.94
CA TYR A 99 1.15 -0.80 -10.30
C TYR A 99 -0.23 -1.27 -10.79
N GLU A 100 -0.56 -2.54 -10.58
CA GLU A 100 -1.85 -3.13 -10.98
C GLU A 100 -3.04 -2.55 -10.20
N ASN A 101 -2.83 -2.17 -8.93
CA ASN A 101 -3.88 -1.70 -8.02
C ASN A 101 -3.71 -0.22 -7.63
N SER A 102 -2.95 0.56 -8.39
CA SER A 102 -2.56 1.93 -8.03
C SER A 102 -3.74 2.83 -7.65
N ALA A 103 -4.85 2.77 -8.38
CA ALA A 103 -6.03 3.59 -8.11
C ALA A 103 -6.62 3.34 -6.71
N LEU A 104 -6.74 2.07 -6.28
CA LEU A 104 -7.28 1.73 -4.97
C LEU A 104 -6.31 2.11 -3.84
N TRP A 105 -5.00 1.86 -4.03
CA TRP A 105 -3.99 2.20 -3.02
C TRP A 105 -3.77 3.71 -2.90
N GLN A 106 -3.93 4.48 -3.98
CA GLN A 106 -4.00 5.93 -3.91
C GLN A 106 -5.16 6.40 -3.02
N ILE A 107 -6.35 5.81 -3.16
CA ILE A 107 -7.49 6.13 -2.29
C ILE A 107 -7.14 5.86 -0.83
N ILE A 108 -6.54 4.71 -0.51
CA ILE A 108 -6.12 4.41 0.86
C ILE A 108 -5.13 5.46 1.37
N CYS A 109 -4.08 5.74 0.64
CA CYS A 109 -3.02 6.64 1.08
C CYS A 109 -3.48 8.10 1.19
N PHE A 110 -4.27 8.58 0.25
CA PHE A 110 -4.62 10.01 0.15
C PHE A 110 -6.00 10.34 0.68
N GLU A 111 -6.99 9.47 0.51
CA GLU A 111 -8.36 9.73 0.94
C GLU A 111 -8.67 9.13 2.31
N MET A 112 -8.26 7.89 2.58
CA MET A 112 -8.58 7.22 3.85
C MET A 112 -7.62 7.56 4.98
N LEU A 113 -6.31 7.61 4.71
CA LEU A 113 -5.29 7.97 5.70
C LEU A 113 -4.94 9.46 5.65
N GLY A 114 -5.03 10.08 4.48
CA GLY A 114 -4.71 11.50 4.27
C GLY A 114 -5.87 12.46 4.55
N ALA A 115 -7.12 12.02 4.43
CA ALA A 115 -8.31 12.85 4.72
C ALA A 115 -8.38 13.28 6.19
N SER A 116 -7.67 12.58 7.05
CA SER A 116 -7.43 13.02 8.41
C SER A 116 -6.21 13.95 8.50
N ASN A 117 -6.12 15.01 7.66
CA ASN A 117 -5.08 16.05 7.84
C ASN A 117 -5.03 16.60 9.27
N ALA A 118 -6.08 16.36 10.04
CA ALA A 118 -6.24 16.70 11.43
C ALA A 118 -5.65 15.66 12.41
N CYS A 119 -5.30 14.46 11.94
CA CYS A 119 -4.88 13.33 12.76
C CYS A 119 -3.52 12.78 12.31
N ARG A 120 -2.92 11.95 13.17
CA ARG A 120 -1.74 11.14 12.87
C ARG A 120 -1.87 9.79 13.56
N VAL A 121 -1.39 8.73 12.93
CA VAL A 121 -1.24 7.42 13.56
C VAL A 121 0.15 7.36 14.21
N GLN A 122 0.20 7.00 15.46
CA GLN A 122 1.44 6.88 16.22
C GLN A 122 1.40 5.64 17.11
N LYS A 123 2.53 4.96 17.26
CA LYS A 123 2.70 3.86 18.20
C LYS A 123 2.95 4.44 19.60
N VAL A 124 2.06 4.15 20.54
CA VAL A 124 2.13 4.55 21.94
C VAL A 124 2.03 3.30 22.79
N ASP A 125 3.04 3.04 23.62
CA ASP A 125 3.12 1.82 24.46
C ASP A 125 2.91 0.52 23.68
N GLY A 126 3.47 0.45 22.47
CA GLY A 126 3.38 -0.73 21.59
C GLY A 126 2.08 -0.84 20.79
N VAL A 127 1.10 0.05 20.99
CA VAL A 127 -0.20 0.04 20.32
C VAL A 127 -0.33 1.25 19.41
N TYR A 128 -0.84 1.06 18.19
CA TYR A 128 -1.15 2.17 17.31
C TYR A 128 -2.41 2.91 17.76
N ARG A 129 -2.32 4.24 17.81
CA ARG A 129 -3.42 5.13 18.18
C ARG A 129 -3.52 6.27 17.16
N VAL A 130 -4.72 6.77 16.99
CA VAL A 130 -4.98 7.97 16.20
C VAL A 130 -4.96 9.17 17.13
N LEU A 131 -4.02 10.08 16.90
CA LEU A 131 -3.86 11.28 17.71
C LEU A 131 -4.21 12.52 16.89
N PRO A 132 -4.93 13.50 17.46
CA PRO A 132 -5.19 14.77 16.80
C PRO A 132 -3.89 15.55 16.60
N ARG A 133 -3.75 16.25 15.46
CA ARG A 133 -2.64 17.19 15.23
C ARG A 133 -2.83 18.51 15.96
N TYR A 134 -4.07 18.85 16.25
CA TYR A 134 -4.45 20.08 16.94
C TYR A 134 -5.39 19.74 18.10
N SER A 135 -5.21 20.39 19.23
CA SER A 135 -5.95 20.11 20.47
C SER A 135 -7.47 20.33 20.38
N GLN A 136 -7.91 21.14 19.40
CA GLN A 136 -9.32 21.45 19.19
C GLN A 136 -10.09 20.36 18.44
N ILE A 137 -9.37 19.38 17.88
CA ILE A 137 -9.97 18.32 17.07
C ILE A 137 -10.35 17.14 17.96
N GLN A 138 -11.62 16.79 17.92
CA GLN A 138 -12.11 15.56 18.53
C GLN A 138 -12.22 14.47 17.47
N ILE A 139 -11.69 13.31 17.78
CA ILE A 139 -11.74 12.12 16.91
C ILE A 139 -12.85 11.24 17.43
N SER A 140 -13.84 10.92 16.58
CA SER A 140 -14.88 9.95 16.93
C SER A 140 -14.30 8.53 16.95
N ALA A 141 -14.90 7.64 17.73
CA ALA A 141 -14.48 6.24 17.79
C ALA A 141 -14.57 5.56 16.40
N GLU A 142 -15.59 5.91 15.62
CA GLU A 142 -15.77 5.38 14.27
C GLU A 142 -14.64 5.83 13.32
N LEU A 143 -14.23 7.10 13.40
CA LEU A 143 -13.13 7.61 12.59
C LEU A 143 -11.79 7.00 13.01
N GLU A 144 -11.55 6.84 14.33
CA GLU A 144 -10.36 6.16 14.84
C GLU A 144 -10.29 4.72 14.34
N GLU A 145 -11.37 3.96 14.48
CA GLU A 145 -11.45 2.58 14.00
C GLU A 145 -11.21 2.49 12.48
N GLN A 146 -11.82 3.38 11.70
CA GLN A 146 -11.63 3.44 10.26
C GLN A 146 -10.17 3.68 9.89
N ILE A 147 -9.52 4.69 10.47
CA ILE A 147 -8.11 5.02 10.19
C ILE A 147 -7.21 3.83 10.57
N LEU A 148 -7.42 3.22 11.74
CA LEU A 148 -6.61 2.09 12.19
C LEU A 148 -6.76 0.87 11.30
N ARG A 149 -7.94 0.57 10.79
CA ARG A 149 -8.16 -0.54 9.83
C ARG A 149 -7.36 -0.38 8.55
N TYR A 150 -7.36 0.82 7.95
CA TYR A 150 -6.56 1.07 6.74
C TYR A 150 -5.07 1.13 7.03
N HIS A 151 -4.69 1.68 8.19
CA HIS A 151 -3.30 1.66 8.63
C HIS A 151 -2.79 0.23 8.78
N GLU A 152 -3.59 -0.69 9.36
CA GLU A 152 -3.23 -2.09 9.53
C GLU A 152 -2.99 -2.81 8.20
N LEU A 153 -3.75 -2.50 7.15
CA LEU A 153 -3.51 -3.06 5.81
C LEU A 153 -2.10 -2.72 5.32
N LEU A 154 -1.70 -1.44 5.39
CA LEU A 154 -0.37 -1.02 4.97
C LEU A 154 0.72 -1.52 5.94
N GLN A 155 0.42 -1.61 7.23
CA GLN A 155 1.35 -2.12 8.24
C GLN A 155 1.78 -3.55 7.94
N GLN A 156 0.85 -4.43 7.60
CA GLN A 156 1.15 -5.81 7.23
C GLN A 156 2.12 -5.92 6.04
N GLU A 157 2.13 -4.94 5.17
CA GLU A 157 3.02 -4.88 4.02
C GLU A 157 4.42 -4.40 4.44
N TYR A 158 4.53 -3.26 5.13
CA TYR A 158 5.84 -2.72 5.48
C TYR A 158 6.54 -3.43 6.64
N GLU A 159 5.83 -4.16 7.50
CA GLU A 159 6.46 -5.01 8.53
C GLU A 159 7.39 -6.07 7.93
N ILE A 160 7.04 -6.62 6.77
CA ILE A 160 7.91 -7.56 6.07
C ILE A 160 9.22 -6.88 5.63
N LEU A 161 9.13 -5.64 5.16
CA LEU A 161 10.31 -4.85 4.80
C LEU A 161 11.15 -4.50 6.03
N GLU A 162 10.49 -4.16 7.14
CA GLU A 162 11.12 -3.88 8.42
C GLU A 162 11.89 -5.10 8.94
N GLU A 163 11.29 -6.30 8.87
CA GLU A 163 11.96 -7.57 9.20
C GLU A 163 13.23 -7.76 8.36
N ILE A 164 13.15 -7.55 7.04
CA ILE A 164 14.29 -7.68 6.11
C ILE A 164 15.41 -6.69 6.46
N ILE A 165 15.07 -5.43 6.72
CA ILE A 165 16.04 -4.38 7.05
C ILE A 165 16.67 -4.67 8.42
N SER A 166 15.87 -5.11 9.41
CA SER A 166 16.32 -5.49 10.73
C SER A 166 17.37 -6.62 10.68
N GLU A 167 17.12 -7.65 9.86
CA GLU A 167 18.10 -8.70 9.62
C GLU A 167 19.39 -8.15 8.98
N GLY A 168 19.29 -7.18 8.08
CA GLY A 168 20.44 -6.51 7.48
C GLY A 168 21.32 -5.81 8.51
N PHE A 169 20.72 -5.11 9.48
CA PHE A 169 21.46 -4.51 10.60
C PHE A 169 22.06 -5.57 11.53
N THR A 170 21.29 -6.58 11.91
CA THR A 170 21.73 -7.64 12.82
C THR A 170 22.88 -8.46 12.23
N SER A 171 22.87 -8.70 10.92
CA SER A 171 23.95 -9.44 10.22
C SER A 171 25.15 -8.55 9.85
N GLY A 172 25.11 -7.25 10.11
CA GLY A 172 26.16 -6.29 9.75
C GLY A 172 26.24 -5.96 8.25
N GLN A 173 25.28 -6.38 7.45
CA GLN A 173 25.17 -6.02 6.02
C GLN A 173 24.72 -4.56 5.83
N LEU A 174 23.97 -4.01 6.80
CA LEU A 174 23.64 -2.60 6.89
C LEU A 174 24.38 -1.95 8.07
N LYS A 175 24.82 -0.72 7.87
CA LYS A 175 25.44 0.11 8.90
C LYS A 175 24.66 1.41 9.00
N GLY A 176 24.43 1.88 10.21
CA GLY A 176 23.74 3.14 10.46
C GLY A 176 23.13 3.18 11.86
N THR A 177 22.72 4.38 12.28
CA THR A 177 22.11 4.65 13.59
C THR A 177 20.65 5.06 13.47
N GLY A 178 20.01 4.78 12.31
CA GLY A 178 18.64 5.18 12.05
C GLY A 178 17.60 4.34 12.79
N ASP A 179 16.48 4.97 13.13
CA ASP A 179 15.30 4.27 13.57
C ASP A 179 14.78 3.36 12.44
N LEU A 180 14.67 2.07 12.76
CA LEU A 180 14.31 1.01 11.81
C LEU A 180 12.92 1.26 11.19
N GLU A 181 11.94 1.62 12.02
CA GLU A 181 10.58 1.88 11.58
C GLU A 181 10.55 3.06 10.60
N THR A 182 11.24 4.15 10.93
CA THR A 182 11.33 5.33 10.06
C THR A 182 12.01 5.00 8.73
N SER A 183 13.12 4.26 8.75
CA SER A 183 13.85 3.88 7.54
C SER A 183 13.01 3.00 6.62
N SER A 184 12.30 2.03 7.18
CA SER A 184 11.41 1.13 6.42
C SER A 184 10.24 1.88 5.81
N LYS A 185 9.64 2.82 6.56
CA LYS A 185 8.54 3.67 6.07
C LYS A 185 9.00 4.61 4.96
N TYR A 186 10.18 5.21 5.05
CA TYR A 186 10.69 6.09 3.98
C TYR A 186 10.83 5.35 2.66
N ILE A 187 11.40 4.15 2.67
CA ILE A 187 11.51 3.33 1.48
C ILE A 187 10.13 2.93 0.96
N PHE A 188 9.27 2.39 1.84
CA PHE A 188 7.95 1.91 1.48
C PHE A 188 7.12 3.00 0.80
N PHE A 189 6.93 4.13 1.48
CA PHE A 189 6.13 5.23 0.94
C PHE A 189 6.82 5.95 -0.22
N GLY A 190 8.15 6.05 -0.23
CA GLY A 190 8.89 6.63 -1.35
C GLY A 190 8.68 5.84 -2.64
N VAL A 191 8.74 4.52 -2.57
CA VAL A 191 8.48 3.64 -3.71
C VAL A 191 7.01 3.71 -4.13
N ALA A 192 6.06 3.62 -3.17
CA ALA A 192 4.64 3.74 -3.46
C ALA A 192 4.30 5.07 -4.16
N MET A 193 4.81 6.19 -3.65
CA MET A 193 4.61 7.52 -4.26
C MET A 193 5.19 7.61 -5.67
N SER A 194 6.32 6.98 -5.93
CA SER A 194 6.92 6.95 -7.28
C SER A 194 6.05 6.19 -8.29
N ILE A 195 5.30 5.19 -7.85
CA ILE A 195 4.36 4.43 -8.68
C ILE A 195 3.08 5.25 -8.92
N PHE A 196 2.57 5.93 -7.89
CA PHE A 196 1.35 6.73 -7.99
C PHE A 196 1.50 7.97 -8.88
N ASN A 197 2.69 8.57 -8.87
CA ASN A 197 3.02 9.74 -9.67
C ASN A 197 4.18 9.44 -10.62
N PRO A 198 3.97 8.56 -11.64
CA PRO A 198 5.04 8.14 -12.51
C PRO A 198 5.57 9.34 -13.32
N THR A 199 6.88 9.55 -13.30
CA THR A 199 7.55 10.44 -14.25
C THR A 199 7.37 9.92 -15.68
N GLN A 200 7.63 10.75 -16.70
CA GLN A 200 7.44 10.31 -18.11
C GLN A 200 8.22 9.03 -18.44
N SER A 201 9.40 8.83 -17.85
CA SER A 201 10.22 7.62 -18.01
C SER A 201 9.60 6.36 -17.39
N LEU A 202 8.76 6.51 -16.36
CA LEU A 202 8.04 5.41 -15.71
C LEU A 202 6.69 5.08 -16.39
N LYS A 203 6.21 5.95 -17.29
CA LYS A 203 5.00 5.68 -18.11
C LYS A 203 5.22 4.57 -19.14
N GLN A 204 6.45 4.31 -19.54
CA GLN A 204 6.80 3.08 -20.26
C GLN A 204 6.86 1.97 -19.19
N LYS A 205 6.03 0.94 -19.34
CA LYS A 205 5.98 -0.26 -18.48
C LYS A 205 7.39 -0.70 -18.08
N MET A 206 7.90 -0.13 -16.99
CA MET A 206 9.12 -0.62 -16.40
C MET A 206 8.76 -1.96 -15.78
N GLN A 207 9.41 -3.03 -16.24
CA GLN A 207 9.21 -4.35 -15.66
C GLN A 207 9.50 -4.25 -14.16
N ALA A 208 8.67 -4.88 -13.34
CA ALA A 208 8.78 -4.83 -11.88
C ALA A 208 10.18 -5.24 -11.41
N GLU A 209 10.80 -6.17 -12.13
CA GLU A 209 12.15 -6.66 -11.92
C GLU A 209 13.20 -5.54 -12.05
N LYS A 210 13.11 -4.73 -13.09
CA LYS A 210 14.03 -3.61 -13.32
C LYS A 210 13.82 -2.49 -12.29
N ALA A 211 12.58 -2.22 -11.91
CA ALA A 211 12.27 -1.26 -10.87
C ALA A 211 12.85 -1.71 -9.53
N ALA A 212 12.64 -2.97 -9.16
CA ALA A 212 13.17 -3.55 -7.93
C ALA A 212 14.71 -3.51 -7.89
N GLU A 213 15.39 -3.82 -8.99
CA GLU A 213 16.85 -3.72 -9.10
C GLU A 213 17.33 -2.29 -8.79
N ILE A 214 16.74 -1.29 -9.43
CA ILE A 214 17.08 0.13 -9.22
C ILE A 214 16.83 0.55 -7.77
N ILE A 215 15.69 0.19 -7.19
CA ILE A 215 15.33 0.51 -5.81
C ILE A 215 16.35 -0.07 -4.84
N VAL A 216 16.66 -1.35 -4.99
CA VAL A 216 17.57 -2.07 -4.10
C VAL A 216 18.99 -1.55 -4.22
N ASP A 217 19.49 -1.36 -5.43
CA ASP A 217 20.84 -0.86 -5.65
C ASP A 217 21.01 0.57 -5.10
N ARG A 218 20.04 1.44 -5.28
CA ARG A 218 20.07 2.80 -4.71
C ARG A 218 20.01 2.79 -3.19
N TYR A 219 19.20 1.92 -2.61
CA TYR A 219 19.12 1.82 -1.16
C TYR A 219 20.40 1.27 -0.53
N LEU A 220 20.98 0.22 -1.11
CA LEU A 220 22.14 -0.45 -0.55
C LEU A 220 23.47 0.28 -0.83
N PHE A 221 23.58 0.93 -1.98
CA PHE A 221 24.84 1.50 -2.46
C PHE A 221 24.81 3.00 -2.69
N GLY A 222 23.62 3.63 -2.61
CA GLY A 222 23.42 5.05 -2.91
C GLY A 222 23.54 5.37 -4.39
N GLU A 223 23.50 6.66 -4.73
CA GLU A 223 23.74 7.16 -6.10
C GLU A 223 25.23 7.46 -6.35
N SER A 224 26.14 6.63 -5.84
CA SER A 224 27.56 6.81 -6.11
C SER A 224 27.83 6.52 -7.59
N VAL A 225 28.14 7.58 -8.34
CA VAL A 225 28.70 7.45 -9.68
C VAL A 225 30.02 6.70 -9.53
N PRO A 226 30.25 5.57 -10.24
CA PRO A 226 31.54 4.90 -10.21
C PRO A 226 32.63 5.91 -10.61
N GLY A 227 33.50 6.31 -9.67
CA GLY A 227 34.61 7.22 -9.91
C GLY A 227 34.63 8.53 -9.12
N MET A 228 33.57 8.88 -8.33
CA MET A 228 33.55 10.10 -7.52
C MET A 228 33.90 9.93 -6.04
N LEU A 229 34.15 8.74 -5.57
CA LEU A 229 34.75 8.53 -4.23
C LEU A 229 36.29 8.43 -4.38
N LYS A 230 36.92 9.48 -4.88
CA LYS A 230 38.32 9.75 -4.59
C LYS A 230 38.36 10.73 -3.41
N GLU A 231 38.75 10.18 -2.28
CA GLU A 231 39.50 10.82 -1.21
C GLU A 231 39.03 12.23 -0.76
N THR A 232 38.26 12.27 0.30
CA THR A 232 38.48 13.28 1.33
C THR A 232 38.91 12.55 2.62
N SER A 233 40.17 12.12 2.63
CA SER A 233 40.94 12.00 3.86
C SER A 233 41.27 13.44 4.32
N LEU A 234 40.63 13.87 5.38
CA LEU A 234 41.17 14.87 6.32
C LEU A 234 40.75 14.46 7.72
#